data_dd5ddff86c0e19de5c9f13cb98720582
#
_entry.id   dd5ddff86c0e19de5c9f13cb98720582
#
_cell.length_a   1.000
_cell.length_b   1.000
_cell.length_c   1.000
_cell.angle_alpha   90.00
_cell.angle_beta   90.00
_cell.angle_gamma   90.00
#
_symmetry.space_group_name_H-M   'P 1'
#
loop_
_entity.id
_entity.type
_entity.pdbx_description
1 polymer ?
#
loop_
_entity_poly.entity_id
_entity_poly.type
_entity_poly.pdbx_seq_one_letter_code
_entity_poly.pdbx_strand_id
1 'polypeptide(L)'
;MDIMPDLDLIDREYAYDGELGALYSQAQTTFRVWSPMAERAVLKLYLSAKENTPHSILEMSRDGGVWEVAVPGDLHGVYYTYEFTIGGTSRETIDIYARSAGANGVRGMVVDLSHTDPDGWDGDRPVKLESYTDAVIYELHVRDFSSDESGNFRLRGKFGAFCENGVTNGFSDTVGLDYIAALGVTHIHLLPVFDFQTVDENDPEAGFNWGYDPLNYNIPEGSYTTDPNNGTARVRQFKDLIHAAHRKGIGVIMDVVYNHTYSTADSPFTKTFPEYYYRHKKDGSLSDGSACGNEFASERTMASRFIVDSLCYLAEEYKLDGFRFDLMGLLDIRTLNTAAEKLRRINPSIILYGEGWTGGASPLPERLRAMKKNAVMLPQFAMFSDDFRDWVKGSVFADEDCGYVNGNAAELSELMKSVISGGIYRSDVRREQSDCWTDTPQQAVNYVEAHDNLTLFDKLRISMPAASVEEQISVDKMAAALVFLSEGIPFMQAGQEILRSKTAPDGGFVHDSYNSPDSVNSIKWNDVTIHRSVMEYYRGLIAIRKRFPEFRLRTAEDIRSQLKYEDLGGGALAVHYGDGLILVVNPGETVLEYDPGCSTDIYADGKKADAQPLYRTEGALGVKPHSIILAGLN
;
A
#
# COMPACT_ATOMS: atom_id res chain seq x y z
N MET A 1 10.84 7.57 -40.54
CA MET A 1 10.36 6.46 -39.68
C MET A 1 11.59 5.93 -38.99
N ASP A 2 11.79 6.35 -37.76
CA ASP A 2 12.84 5.76 -36.92
C ASP A 2 12.41 4.31 -36.67
N ILE A 3 13.22 3.36 -37.17
CA ILE A 3 12.98 1.94 -36.97
C ILE A 3 13.17 1.70 -35.46
N MET A 4 12.12 1.26 -34.78
CA MET A 4 12.25 0.82 -33.37
C MET A 4 13.40 -0.17 -33.27
N PRO A 5 14.29 0.01 -32.28
CA PRO A 5 15.38 -0.94 -32.07
C PRO A 5 14.83 -2.35 -31.81
N ASP A 6 15.54 -3.38 -32.22
CA ASP A 6 15.24 -4.76 -31.84
C ASP A 6 15.53 -4.93 -30.35
N LEU A 7 14.47 -4.73 -29.51
CA LEU A 7 14.59 -4.75 -28.04
C LEU A 7 15.01 -6.13 -27.52
N ASP A 8 14.68 -7.22 -28.23
CA ASP A 8 15.09 -8.56 -27.84
C ASP A 8 16.60 -8.78 -28.12
N LEU A 9 17.12 -8.12 -29.16
CA LEU A 9 18.58 -8.08 -29.40
C LEU A 9 19.28 -7.26 -28.30
N ILE A 10 18.72 -6.14 -27.94
CA ILE A 10 19.25 -5.28 -26.84
C ILE A 10 19.32 -6.08 -25.53
N ASP A 11 18.26 -6.80 -25.18
CA ASP A 11 18.22 -7.64 -23.97
C ASP A 11 19.30 -8.74 -23.97
N ARG A 12 19.62 -9.31 -25.14
CA ARG A 12 20.65 -10.37 -25.24
C ARG A 12 22.07 -9.84 -25.25
N GLU A 13 22.32 -8.74 -25.97
CA GLU A 13 23.70 -8.29 -26.27
C GLU A 13 24.20 -7.25 -25.24
N TYR A 14 23.28 -6.50 -24.61
CA TYR A 14 23.63 -5.37 -23.75
C TYR A 14 23.10 -5.50 -22.31
N ALA A 15 22.54 -6.64 -21.93
CA ALA A 15 22.20 -6.88 -20.53
C ALA A 15 23.45 -6.72 -19.65
N TYR A 16 23.26 -6.09 -18.49
CA TYR A 16 24.37 -5.82 -17.57
C TYR A 16 23.99 -6.25 -16.16
N ASP A 17 24.87 -6.88 -15.42
CA ASP A 17 24.66 -7.42 -14.08
C ASP A 17 25.52 -6.77 -12.98
N GLY A 18 26.41 -5.84 -13.34
CA GLY A 18 27.22 -5.05 -12.38
C GLY A 18 26.45 -3.89 -11.78
N GLU A 19 26.98 -3.21 -10.78
CA GLU A 19 26.34 -2.08 -10.09
C GLU A 19 26.14 -0.86 -10.99
N LEU A 20 24.98 -0.19 -10.87
CA LEU A 20 24.62 1.04 -11.58
C LEU A 20 24.35 2.18 -10.57
N GLY A 21 24.39 3.43 -11.06
CA GLY A 21 24.20 4.63 -10.25
C GLY A 21 25.50 5.29 -9.83
N ALA A 22 25.41 6.19 -8.84
CA ALA A 22 26.55 6.85 -8.22
C ALA A 22 27.09 5.99 -7.07
N LEU A 23 28.17 5.26 -7.33
CA LEU A 23 28.84 4.37 -6.37
C LEU A 23 29.83 5.17 -5.54
N TYR A 24 29.38 5.67 -4.42
CA TYR A 24 30.11 6.59 -3.56
C TYR A 24 31.11 5.87 -2.64
N SER A 25 32.26 6.47 -2.50
CA SER A 25 33.17 6.32 -1.35
C SER A 25 33.81 7.69 -1.07
N GLN A 26 34.34 7.87 0.14
CA GLN A 26 35.01 9.13 0.50
C GLN A 26 36.24 9.44 -0.38
N ALA A 27 36.85 8.42 -0.98
CA ALA A 27 38.01 8.60 -1.85
C ALA A 27 37.64 8.93 -3.29
N GLN A 28 36.53 8.40 -3.77
CA GLN A 28 36.03 8.66 -5.13
C GLN A 28 34.58 8.21 -5.28
N THR A 29 33.88 8.77 -6.26
CA THR A 29 32.57 8.28 -6.72
C THR A 29 32.70 7.77 -8.15
N THR A 30 32.23 6.54 -8.40
CA THR A 30 32.12 5.99 -9.74
C THR A 30 30.66 6.09 -10.22
N PHE A 31 30.44 6.80 -11.32
CA PHE A 31 29.12 6.96 -11.93
C PHE A 31 28.99 5.96 -13.07
N ARG A 32 27.97 5.11 -12.99
CA ARG A 32 27.64 4.11 -14.02
C ARG A 32 26.21 4.20 -14.44
N VAL A 33 25.99 4.21 -15.75
CA VAL A 33 24.63 4.25 -16.31
C VAL A 33 24.53 3.37 -17.54
N TRP A 34 23.43 2.64 -17.64
CA TRP A 34 23.14 1.79 -18.80
C TRP A 34 22.36 2.58 -19.85
N SER A 35 22.98 2.82 -21.00
CA SER A 35 22.39 3.48 -22.16
C SER A 35 23.06 2.98 -23.44
N PRO A 36 22.72 1.74 -23.92
CA PRO A 36 23.44 1.09 -25.00
C PRO A 36 23.29 1.79 -26.35
N MET A 37 22.25 2.58 -26.56
CA MET A 37 22.02 3.32 -27.81
C MET A 37 22.63 4.74 -27.81
N ALA A 38 23.20 5.20 -26.71
CA ALA A 38 23.85 6.48 -26.66
C ALA A 38 25.15 6.49 -27.50
N GLU A 39 25.33 7.53 -28.28
CA GLU A 39 26.55 7.83 -29.06
C GLU A 39 27.59 8.53 -28.18
N ARG A 40 27.12 9.26 -27.18
CA ARG A 40 27.91 10.02 -26.21
C ARG A 40 27.16 10.12 -24.89
N ALA A 41 27.88 10.05 -23.78
CA ALA A 41 27.37 10.32 -22.45
C ALA A 41 28.32 11.26 -21.69
N VAL A 42 27.74 12.19 -20.97
CA VAL A 42 28.44 13.23 -20.20
C VAL A 42 27.87 13.28 -18.80
N LEU A 43 28.75 13.31 -17.80
CA LEU A 43 28.40 13.62 -16.42
C LEU A 43 28.54 15.13 -16.18
N LYS A 44 27.52 15.77 -15.63
CA LYS A 44 27.53 17.15 -15.18
C LYS A 44 27.43 17.21 -13.66
N LEU A 45 28.34 17.92 -13.01
CA LEU A 45 28.37 18.10 -11.55
C LEU A 45 28.00 19.53 -11.18
N TYR A 46 27.23 19.69 -10.10
CA TYR A 46 26.75 20.96 -9.58
C TYR A 46 27.01 21.01 -8.06
N LEU A 47 27.40 22.19 -7.52
CA LEU A 47 27.65 22.35 -6.09
C LEU A 47 26.36 22.60 -5.28
N SER A 48 25.25 22.85 -5.95
CA SER A 48 23.96 23.07 -5.32
C SER A 48 22.82 22.62 -6.23
N ALA A 49 21.68 22.24 -5.65
CA ALA A 49 20.48 21.88 -6.39
C ALA A 49 19.96 23.01 -7.29
N LYS A 50 20.23 24.27 -6.94
CA LYS A 50 19.71 25.49 -7.60
C LYS A 50 20.64 26.09 -8.65
N GLU A 51 21.86 25.59 -8.82
CA GLU A 51 22.78 26.11 -9.82
C GLU A 51 22.30 25.85 -11.24
N ASN A 52 22.37 26.86 -12.12
CA ASN A 52 21.98 26.71 -13.52
C ASN A 52 23.15 26.29 -14.43
N THR A 53 24.39 26.40 -13.95
CA THR A 53 25.60 26.06 -14.71
C THR A 53 26.37 24.95 -13.98
N PRO A 54 26.74 23.86 -14.66
CA PRO A 54 27.53 22.83 -14.03
C PRO A 54 28.91 23.35 -13.63
N HIS A 55 29.36 22.96 -12.42
CA HIS A 55 30.71 23.22 -11.94
C HIS A 55 31.74 22.41 -12.75
N SER A 56 31.39 21.19 -13.16
CA SER A 56 32.25 20.35 -13.98
C SER A 56 31.44 19.55 -14.99
N ILE A 57 32.04 19.31 -16.15
CA ILE A 57 31.49 18.49 -17.24
C ILE A 57 32.56 17.46 -17.60
N LEU A 58 32.21 16.18 -17.53
CA LEU A 58 33.12 15.05 -17.70
C LEU A 58 32.58 14.10 -18.76
N GLU A 59 33.42 13.79 -19.77
CA GLU A 59 33.09 12.72 -20.73
C GLU A 59 33.14 11.37 -20.05
N MET A 60 32.17 10.52 -20.35
CA MET A 60 32.12 9.15 -19.85
C MET A 60 32.72 8.17 -20.88
N SER A 61 33.38 7.13 -20.41
CA SER A 61 33.86 6.04 -21.23
C SER A 61 32.79 4.95 -21.36
N ARG A 62 32.74 4.30 -22.53
CA ARG A 62 31.77 3.24 -22.81
C ARG A 62 32.39 1.87 -22.75
N ASP A 63 31.71 0.94 -22.04
CA ASP A 63 31.98 -0.50 -22.11
C ASP A 63 30.67 -1.26 -22.36
N GLY A 64 30.55 -1.90 -23.52
CA GLY A 64 29.31 -2.54 -23.96
C GLY A 64 28.12 -1.56 -23.99
N GLY A 65 27.13 -1.79 -23.15
CA GLY A 65 25.94 -0.91 -22.98
C GLY A 65 26.04 0.09 -21.85
N VAL A 66 27.15 0.11 -21.11
CA VAL A 66 27.35 0.92 -19.91
C VAL A 66 28.31 2.07 -20.16
N TRP A 67 27.99 3.22 -19.61
CA TRP A 67 28.84 4.41 -19.57
C TRP A 67 29.35 4.62 -18.15
N GLU A 68 30.64 4.90 -18.01
CA GLU A 68 31.30 5.03 -16.70
C GLU A 68 32.26 6.21 -16.68
N VAL A 69 32.34 6.88 -15.52
CA VAL A 69 33.41 7.80 -15.16
C VAL A 69 33.63 7.77 -13.65
N ALA A 70 34.91 7.75 -13.25
CA ALA A 70 35.31 7.84 -11.84
C ALA A 70 35.82 9.26 -11.54
N VAL A 71 35.28 9.85 -10.48
CA VAL A 71 35.64 11.21 -10.04
C VAL A 71 36.29 11.11 -8.66
N PRO A 72 37.59 11.44 -8.53
CA PRO A 72 38.31 11.39 -7.26
C PRO A 72 37.82 12.48 -6.29
N GLY A 73 37.91 12.17 -5.00
CA GLY A 73 37.54 13.05 -3.90
C GLY A 73 36.18 12.71 -3.30
N ASP A 74 35.89 13.37 -2.20
CA ASP A 74 34.62 13.25 -1.49
C ASP A 74 33.55 14.09 -2.19
N LEU A 75 32.58 13.41 -2.82
CA LEU A 75 31.48 14.07 -3.52
C LEU A 75 30.16 14.08 -2.73
N HIS A 76 30.16 13.70 -1.45
CA HIS A 76 28.94 13.82 -0.65
C HIS A 76 28.35 15.22 -0.71
N GLY A 77 27.04 15.33 -1.04
CA GLY A 77 26.35 16.61 -1.20
C GLY A 77 26.49 17.26 -2.58
N VAL A 78 27.27 16.70 -3.51
CA VAL A 78 27.39 17.18 -4.87
C VAL A 78 26.21 16.67 -5.69
N TYR A 79 25.58 17.59 -6.45
CA TYR A 79 24.46 17.25 -7.33
C TYR A 79 24.97 16.89 -8.72
N TYR A 80 24.22 16.04 -9.46
CA TYR A 80 24.63 15.59 -10.77
C TYR A 80 23.47 15.27 -11.70
N THR A 81 23.76 15.31 -13.01
CA THR A 81 22.90 14.81 -14.09
C THR A 81 23.76 14.12 -15.14
N TYR A 82 23.12 13.32 -15.96
CA TYR A 82 23.70 12.81 -17.19
C TYR A 82 23.15 13.59 -18.41
N GLU A 83 23.96 13.71 -19.46
CA GLU A 83 23.49 14.14 -20.78
C GLU A 83 23.85 13.06 -21.79
N PHE A 84 22.83 12.52 -22.47
CA PHE A 84 22.99 11.51 -23.50
C PHE A 84 22.73 12.10 -24.88
N THR A 85 23.59 11.77 -25.86
CA THR A 85 23.31 12.01 -27.28
C THR A 85 22.86 10.71 -27.91
N ILE A 86 21.60 10.66 -28.39
CA ILE A 86 20.98 9.49 -29.02
C ILE A 86 20.30 9.95 -30.29
N GLY A 87 20.68 9.35 -31.45
CA GLY A 87 20.17 9.76 -32.76
C GLY A 87 20.47 11.24 -33.07
N GLY A 88 21.65 11.72 -32.67
CA GLY A 88 22.06 13.10 -32.83
C GLY A 88 21.34 14.14 -31.94
N THR A 89 20.43 13.71 -31.04
CA THR A 89 19.73 14.59 -30.10
C THR A 89 20.29 14.42 -28.69
N SER A 90 20.69 15.52 -28.05
CA SER A 90 21.16 15.52 -26.67
C SER A 90 20.02 15.80 -25.69
N ARG A 91 19.94 14.99 -24.61
CA ARG A 91 18.96 15.12 -23.52
C ARG A 91 19.64 15.02 -22.17
N GLU A 92 19.39 16.01 -21.32
CA GLU A 92 19.85 15.99 -19.93
C GLU A 92 18.79 15.34 -19.04
N THR A 93 19.22 14.52 -18.08
CA THR A 93 18.33 13.78 -17.17
C THR A 93 19.00 13.52 -15.82
N ILE A 94 18.17 13.34 -14.80
CA ILE A 94 18.59 12.71 -13.55
C ILE A 94 18.90 11.23 -13.81
N ASP A 95 19.72 10.67 -12.94
CA ASP A 95 20.03 9.23 -12.90
C ASP A 95 18.82 8.44 -12.38
N ILE A 96 18.35 7.45 -13.13
CA ILE A 96 17.25 6.56 -12.69
C ILE A 96 17.59 5.76 -11.42
N TYR A 97 18.89 5.59 -11.10
CA TYR A 97 19.38 4.95 -9.87
C TYR A 97 19.74 5.95 -8.78
N ALA A 98 19.46 7.26 -8.93
CA ALA A 98 19.73 8.24 -7.89
C ALA A 98 18.98 7.91 -6.60
N ARG A 99 19.67 8.01 -5.46
CA ARG A 99 19.16 7.69 -4.11
C ARG A 99 18.74 8.92 -3.31
N SER A 100 19.05 10.09 -3.83
CA SER A 100 18.69 11.38 -3.28
C SER A 100 18.68 12.43 -4.37
N ALA A 101 17.94 13.51 -4.17
CA ALA A 101 17.86 14.64 -5.11
C ALA A 101 17.65 15.98 -4.39
N GLY A 102 17.80 17.06 -5.15
CA GLY A 102 17.29 18.38 -4.80
C GLY A 102 15.79 18.49 -5.06
N ALA A 103 15.21 19.65 -4.77
CA ALA A 103 13.79 19.90 -4.94
C ALA A 103 13.30 19.57 -6.35
N ASN A 104 12.08 18.98 -6.40
CA ASN A 104 11.39 18.55 -7.62
C ASN A 104 12.16 17.48 -8.43
N GLY A 105 13.06 16.73 -7.79
CA GLY A 105 13.74 15.60 -8.41
C GLY A 105 14.56 15.90 -9.67
N VAL A 106 14.97 17.15 -9.90
CA VAL A 106 15.63 17.58 -11.16
C VAL A 106 17.07 17.06 -11.27
N ARG A 107 17.78 16.98 -10.16
CA ARG A 107 19.19 16.53 -10.09
C ARG A 107 19.37 15.53 -8.97
N GLY A 108 20.01 14.42 -9.28
CA GLY A 108 20.47 13.48 -8.26
C GLY A 108 21.53 14.12 -7.37
N MET A 109 21.62 13.70 -6.12
CA MET A 109 22.68 14.09 -5.20
C MET A 109 23.50 12.85 -4.82
N VAL A 110 24.81 12.95 -4.87
CA VAL A 110 25.71 11.95 -4.30
C VAL A 110 25.57 11.98 -2.78
N VAL A 111 25.19 10.87 -2.18
CA VAL A 111 24.92 10.77 -0.75
C VAL A 111 25.72 9.67 -0.10
N ASP A 112 26.39 10.00 1.00
CA ASP A 112 26.84 9.00 1.99
C ASP A 112 25.63 8.65 2.84
N LEU A 113 25.04 7.48 2.59
CA LEU A 113 23.84 7.02 3.27
C LEU A 113 24.03 6.84 4.77
N SER A 114 25.26 6.53 5.22
CA SER A 114 25.56 6.41 6.65
C SER A 114 25.39 7.71 7.42
N HIS A 115 25.55 8.87 6.75
CA HIS A 115 25.30 10.19 7.34
C HIS A 115 23.81 10.51 7.49
N THR A 116 22.94 9.66 6.95
CA THR A 116 21.47 9.83 7.03
C THR A 116 20.84 8.94 8.10
N ASP A 117 21.61 8.15 8.83
CA ASP A 117 21.10 7.20 9.82
C ASP A 117 20.63 7.91 11.10
N PRO A 118 19.43 7.63 11.61
CA PRO A 118 18.99 8.07 12.93
C PRO A 118 19.87 7.49 14.05
N ASP A 119 19.86 8.15 15.20
CA ASP A 119 20.49 7.61 16.40
C ASP A 119 19.88 6.25 16.77
N GLY A 120 20.70 5.22 16.84
CA GLY A 120 20.25 3.85 17.12
C GLY A 120 19.84 3.04 15.89
N TRP A 121 19.97 3.58 14.67
CA TRP A 121 19.61 2.92 13.42
C TRP A 121 20.28 1.57 13.21
N ASP A 122 21.57 1.41 13.62
CA ASP A 122 22.27 0.12 13.55
C ASP A 122 21.57 -1.01 14.32
N GLY A 123 20.90 -0.65 15.42
CA GLY A 123 20.12 -1.56 16.25
C GLY A 123 18.70 -1.79 15.78
N ASP A 124 18.19 -0.97 14.86
CA ASP A 124 16.83 -1.06 14.33
C ASP A 124 16.63 -2.32 13.49
N ARG A 125 15.45 -2.92 13.59
CA ARG A 125 15.09 -4.13 12.83
C ARG A 125 13.65 -4.06 12.39
N PRO A 126 13.33 -4.61 11.20
CA PRO A 126 11.96 -4.83 10.77
C PRO A 126 11.15 -5.61 11.81
N VAL A 127 9.84 -5.37 11.84
CA VAL A 127 8.92 -6.05 12.74
C VAL A 127 8.78 -7.52 12.33
N LYS A 128 8.98 -8.41 13.29
CA LYS A 128 8.92 -9.84 13.03
C LYS A 128 7.48 -10.30 12.83
N LEU A 129 7.21 -10.91 11.67
CA LEU A 129 5.93 -11.50 11.31
C LEU A 129 6.12 -12.99 11.03
N GLU A 130 5.32 -13.86 11.66
CA GLU A 130 5.41 -15.32 11.45
C GLU A 130 4.56 -15.77 10.25
N SER A 131 3.42 -15.11 10.02
CA SER A 131 2.50 -15.38 8.94
C SER A 131 1.86 -14.08 8.49
N TYR A 132 1.50 -13.97 7.21
CA TYR A 132 0.77 -12.81 6.69
C TYR A 132 -0.58 -12.61 7.39
N THR A 133 -1.23 -13.71 7.84
CA THR A 133 -2.49 -13.66 8.58
C THR A 133 -2.36 -13.04 9.98
N ASP A 134 -1.13 -12.89 10.51
CA ASP A 134 -0.86 -12.19 11.76
C ASP A 134 -0.83 -10.66 11.59
N ALA A 135 -0.75 -10.16 10.35
CA ALA A 135 -0.77 -8.74 10.07
C ALA A 135 -2.16 -8.13 10.26
N VAL A 136 -2.18 -6.88 10.70
CA VAL A 136 -3.31 -5.94 10.65
C VAL A 136 -2.76 -4.66 10.03
N ILE A 137 -3.21 -4.35 8.83
CA ILE A 137 -2.65 -3.28 8.00
C ILE A 137 -3.53 -2.02 8.11
N TYR A 138 -2.88 -0.88 8.35
CA TYR A 138 -3.50 0.44 8.46
C TYR A 138 -2.92 1.35 7.38
N GLU A 139 -3.70 1.62 6.34
CA GLU A 139 -3.30 2.47 5.21
C GLU A 139 -3.39 3.94 5.56
N LEU A 140 -2.36 4.71 5.26
CA LEU A 140 -2.41 6.15 5.47
C LEU A 140 -1.50 6.94 4.50
N HIS A 141 -1.85 8.22 4.29
CA HIS A 141 -1.08 9.17 3.52
C HIS A 141 -0.31 10.11 4.46
N VAL A 142 0.97 10.39 4.16
CA VAL A 142 1.85 11.18 5.04
C VAL A 142 1.27 12.56 5.36
N ARG A 143 0.73 13.25 4.33
CA ARG A 143 0.17 14.59 4.54
C ARG A 143 -1.17 14.54 5.28
N ASP A 144 -2.07 13.61 4.93
CA ASP A 144 -3.36 13.45 5.57
C ASP A 144 -3.26 13.18 7.07
N PHE A 145 -2.19 12.46 7.47
CA PHE A 145 -1.93 12.09 8.86
C PHE A 145 -1.85 13.28 9.81
N SER A 146 -1.31 14.43 9.37
CA SER A 146 -0.98 15.50 10.29
C SER A 146 -1.33 16.91 9.82
N SER A 147 -1.92 17.08 8.62
CA SER A 147 -2.23 18.40 8.06
C SER A 147 -3.42 19.10 8.74
N ASP A 148 -4.37 18.36 9.33
CA ASP A 148 -5.54 18.94 9.98
C ASP A 148 -5.20 19.62 11.31
N GLU A 149 -5.87 20.77 11.57
CA GLU A 149 -5.65 21.57 12.78
C GLU A 149 -6.14 20.91 14.06
N SER A 150 -7.05 19.93 13.96
CA SER A 150 -7.56 19.21 15.12
C SER A 150 -6.51 18.33 15.80
N GLY A 151 -5.41 17.99 15.10
CA GLY A 151 -4.22 17.39 15.69
C GLY A 151 -3.15 18.46 15.99
N ASN A 152 -2.64 18.50 17.23
CA ASN A 152 -1.65 19.48 17.64
C ASN A 152 -0.23 19.13 17.15
N PHE A 153 -0.07 18.77 15.88
CA PHE A 153 1.22 18.50 15.25
C PHE A 153 1.98 19.80 14.96
N ARG A 154 3.30 19.77 15.13
CA ARG A 154 4.21 20.86 14.77
C ARG A 154 4.70 20.75 13.34
N LEU A 155 4.98 19.52 12.88
CA LEU A 155 5.53 19.23 11.56
C LEU A 155 4.42 18.69 10.63
N ARG A 156 3.39 19.51 10.42
CA ARG A 156 2.21 19.13 9.65
C ARG A 156 2.56 18.73 8.21
N GLY A 157 1.99 17.63 7.74
CA GLY A 157 2.19 17.11 6.39
C GLY A 157 3.59 16.58 6.10
N LYS A 158 4.42 16.35 7.14
CA LYS A 158 5.83 15.96 7.00
C LYS A 158 6.12 14.61 7.64
N PHE A 159 7.18 13.93 7.18
CA PHE A 159 7.70 12.71 7.80
C PHE A 159 7.95 12.89 9.30
N GLY A 160 8.44 14.06 9.69
CA GLY A 160 8.75 14.36 11.09
C GLY A 160 7.54 14.36 12.03
N ALA A 161 6.30 14.47 11.52
CA ALA A 161 5.08 14.38 12.33
C ALA A 161 4.93 13.02 13.00
N PHE A 162 5.42 11.95 12.36
CA PHE A 162 5.41 10.59 12.93
C PHE A 162 6.37 10.42 14.11
N CYS A 163 7.36 11.29 14.22
CA CYS A 163 8.33 11.28 15.31
C CYS A 163 7.85 12.06 16.55
N GLU A 164 6.75 12.78 16.45
CA GLU A 164 6.20 13.55 17.56
C GLU A 164 5.48 12.63 18.54
N ASN A 165 5.88 12.67 19.82
CA ASN A 165 5.28 11.87 20.88
C ASN A 165 4.32 12.72 21.73
N GLY A 166 3.28 12.09 22.28
CA GLY A 166 2.31 12.74 23.16
C GLY A 166 1.47 13.80 22.45
N VAL A 167 1.27 13.68 21.14
CA VAL A 167 0.39 14.57 20.38
C VAL A 167 -1.06 14.32 20.81
N THR A 168 -1.81 15.39 20.97
CA THR A 168 -3.22 15.33 21.38
C THR A 168 -4.11 16.10 20.41
N ASN A 169 -5.40 15.75 20.38
CA ASN A 169 -6.41 16.55 19.69
C ASN A 169 -6.92 17.73 20.54
N GLY A 170 -7.90 18.46 20.04
CA GLY A 170 -8.53 19.59 20.73
C GLY A 170 -9.26 19.21 22.03
N PHE A 171 -9.49 17.94 22.28
CA PHE A 171 -10.13 17.39 23.51
C PHE A 171 -9.12 16.73 24.46
N SER A 172 -7.83 16.84 24.20
CA SER A 172 -6.73 16.21 24.94
C SER A 172 -6.66 14.67 24.83
N ASP A 173 -7.31 14.08 23.84
CA ASP A 173 -7.11 12.66 23.52
C ASP A 173 -5.82 12.47 22.73
N THR A 174 -5.12 11.37 23.00
CA THR A 174 -3.91 10.97 22.27
C THR A 174 -4.23 10.69 20.81
N VAL A 175 -3.43 11.25 19.91
CA VAL A 175 -3.52 11.06 18.45
C VAL A 175 -2.14 10.77 17.85
N GLY A 176 -2.07 10.66 16.53
CA GLY A 176 -0.81 10.41 15.84
C GLY A 176 -0.33 8.95 15.98
N LEU A 177 0.98 8.75 15.94
CA LEU A 177 1.57 7.40 15.97
C LEU A 177 1.32 6.68 17.30
N ASP A 178 1.19 7.42 18.42
CA ASP A 178 0.82 6.87 19.73
C ASP A 178 -0.60 6.28 19.70
N TYR A 179 -1.53 6.95 19.03
CA TYR A 179 -2.90 6.47 18.82
C TYR A 179 -2.92 5.20 17.97
N ILE A 180 -2.20 5.20 16.83
CA ILE A 180 -2.12 4.04 15.94
C ILE A 180 -1.54 2.82 16.69
N ALA A 181 -0.52 3.02 17.51
CA ALA A 181 0.03 1.96 18.37
C ALA A 181 -1.00 1.42 19.37
N ALA A 182 -1.77 2.33 20.01
CA ALA A 182 -2.81 1.97 20.97
C ALA A 182 -4.03 1.28 20.32
N LEU A 183 -4.31 1.56 19.04
CA LEU A 183 -5.33 0.87 18.25
C LEU A 183 -4.97 -0.62 18.07
N GLY A 184 -3.67 -0.93 18.02
CA GLY A 184 -3.16 -2.29 18.00
C GLY A 184 -2.88 -2.84 16.62
N VAL A 185 -2.83 -2.03 15.57
CA VAL A 185 -2.38 -2.45 14.23
C VAL A 185 -0.92 -2.92 14.28
N THR A 186 -0.52 -3.74 13.32
CA THR A 186 0.84 -4.29 13.26
C THR A 186 1.71 -3.56 12.25
N HIS A 187 1.10 -3.04 11.19
CA HIS A 187 1.79 -2.34 10.10
C HIS A 187 1.02 -1.11 9.68
N ILE A 188 1.74 -0.03 9.40
CA ILE A 188 1.23 1.08 8.59
C ILE A 188 1.65 0.87 7.13
N HIS A 189 0.71 1.08 6.22
CA HIS A 189 0.94 1.13 4.79
C HIS A 189 0.89 2.60 4.36
N LEU A 190 2.03 3.14 3.97
CA LEU A 190 2.14 4.51 3.47
C LEU A 190 1.82 4.56 1.99
N LEU A 191 0.86 5.40 1.57
CA LEU A 191 0.69 5.78 0.17
C LEU A 191 2.03 6.28 -0.38
N PRO A 192 2.24 6.37 -1.70
CA PRO A 192 3.56 6.58 -2.28
C PRO A 192 4.37 7.67 -1.58
N VAL A 193 5.58 7.32 -1.17
CA VAL A 193 6.53 8.22 -0.47
C VAL A 193 7.84 8.40 -1.24
N PHE A 194 7.92 7.88 -2.48
CA PHE A 194 8.98 8.23 -3.41
C PHE A 194 8.64 9.55 -4.12
N ASP A 195 9.63 10.15 -4.76
CA ASP A 195 9.54 11.41 -5.48
C ASP A 195 8.53 11.35 -6.63
N PHE A 196 7.49 12.19 -6.59
CA PHE A 196 6.41 12.29 -7.55
C PHE A 196 6.28 13.70 -8.13
N GLN A 197 5.58 13.85 -9.28
CA GLN A 197 5.75 15.03 -10.14
C GLN A 197 4.86 16.22 -9.78
N THR A 198 3.61 16.02 -9.40
CA THR A 198 2.59 17.09 -9.49
C THR A 198 2.50 18.01 -8.27
N VAL A 199 3.34 17.84 -7.27
CA VAL A 199 3.46 18.78 -6.14
C VAL A 199 4.79 19.51 -6.22
N ASP A 200 4.78 20.86 -6.22
CA ASP A 200 6.01 21.63 -6.11
C ASP A 200 6.56 21.51 -4.69
N GLU A 201 7.68 20.82 -4.54
CA GLU A 201 8.32 20.59 -3.25
C GLU A 201 8.75 21.88 -2.54
N ASN A 202 8.95 22.99 -3.28
CA ASN A 202 9.27 24.29 -2.70
C ASN A 202 8.03 25.06 -2.22
N ASP A 203 6.82 24.67 -2.68
CA ASP A 203 5.53 25.25 -2.26
C ASP A 203 4.47 24.15 -2.13
N PRO A 204 4.66 23.18 -1.20
CA PRO A 204 3.79 22.02 -1.11
C PRO A 204 2.35 22.36 -0.69
N GLU A 205 2.11 23.55 -0.14
CA GLU A 205 0.76 24.02 0.20
C GLU A 205 -0.08 24.39 -1.04
N ALA A 206 0.57 24.69 -2.17
CA ALA A 206 -0.12 25.06 -3.42
C ALA A 206 -0.77 23.88 -4.15
N GLY A 207 -0.43 22.63 -3.80
CA GLY A 207 -0.92 21.42 -4.45
C GLY A 207 -1.16 20.27 -3.46
N PHE A 208 -1.84 19.24 -3.95
CA PHE A 208 -2.02 17.96 -3.26
C PHE A 208 -2.01 16.84 -4.27
N ASN A 209 -1.35 15.73 -3.94
CA ASN A 209 -1.46 14.47 -4.69
C ASN A 209 -1.22 13.30 -3.73
N TRP A 210 -1.84 12.14 -4.00
CA TRP A 210 -1.53 10.91 -3.27
C TRP A 210 -0.15 10.33 -3.59
N GLY A 211 0.45 10.75 -4.73
CA GLY A 211 1.78 10.32 -5.16
C GLY A 211 1.80 9.20 -6.20
N TYR A 212 0.67 8.87 -6.83
CA TYR A 212 0.61 7.87 -7.92
C TYR A 212 1.03 8.44 -9.30
N ASP A 213 1.86 9.46 -9.31
CA ASP A 213 2.48 10.07 -10.49
C ASP A 213 4.03 10.05 -10.38
N PRO A 214 4.64 8.83 -10.37
CA PRO A 214 6.04 8.62 -10.03
C PRO A 214 7.01 9.30 -11.01
N LEU A 215 8.04 9.94 -10.43
CA LEU A 215 9.15 10.55 -11.15
C LEU A 215 10.46 9.78 -10.89
N ASN A 216 10.89 9.67 -9.61
CA ASN A 216 12.13 9.03 -9.20
C ASN A 216 11.88 7.99 -8.09
N TYR A 217 12.06 6.72 -8.38
CA TYR A 217 11.60 5.60 -7.55
C TYR A 217 12.45 5.32 -6.30
N ASN A 218 13.74 5.73 -6.30
CA ASN A 218 14.66 5.44 -5.21
C ASN A 218 14.87 6.64 -4.27
N ILE A 219 14.14 7.71 -4.50
CA ILE A 219 14.30 8.99 -3.80
C ILE A 219 13.04 9.25 -2.97
N PRO A 220 13.14 9.49 -1.64
CA PRO A 220 11.98 9.90 -0.86
C PRO A 220 11.43 11.25 -1.29
N GLU A 221 10.11 11.41 -1.21
CA GLU A 221 9.38 12.62 -1.60
C GLU A 221 9.84 13.86 -0.81
N GLY A 222 10.16 14.94 -1.54
CA GLY A 222 10.70 16.16 -0.95
C GLY A 222 9.65 17.03 -0.28
N SER A 223 8.40 17.02 -0.75
CA SER A 223 7.31 17.78 -0.12
C SER A 223 7.02 17.31 1.32
N TYR A 224 7.38 16.07 1.66
CA TYR A 224 7.24 15.53 3.02
C TYR A 224 8.43 15.85 3.94
N THR A 225 9.44 16.59 3.46
CA THR A 225 10.60 16.97 4.26
C THR A 225 10.54 18.42 4.71
N THR A 226 11.38 18.81 5.65
CA THR A 226 11.50 20.20 6.12
C THR A 226 12.38 21.07 5.21
N ASP A 227 13.21 20.44 4.36
CA ASP A 227 14.08 21.13 3.39
C ASP A 227 14.25 20.27 2.13
N PRO A 228 13.42 20.48 1.10
CA PRO A 228 13.48 19.70 -0.14
C PRO A 228 14.75 19.94 -0.97
N ASN A 229 15.45 21.06 -0.74
CA ASN A 229 16.69 21.37 -1.44
C ASN A 229 17.91 20.65 -0.84
N ASN A 230 17.76 20.05 0.34
CA ASN A 230 18.79 19.26 1.00
C ASN A 230 18.48 17.77 0.82
N GLY A 231 19.14 17.12 -0.13
CA GLY A 231 18.92 15.71 -0.40
C GLY A 231 19.18 14.78 0.80
N THR A 232 20.09 15.15 1.70
CA THR A 232 20.32 14.37 2.95
C THR A 232 19.09 14.40 3.86
N ALA A 233 18.36 15.53 3.91
CA ALA A 233 17.21 15.69 4.79
C ALA A 233 16.06 14.73 4.40
N ARG A 234 15.78 14.52 3.09
CA ARG A 234 14.70 13.65 2.64
C ARG A 234 14.95 12.18 3.03
N VAL A 235 16.17 11.71 2.87
CA VAL A 235 16.57 10.35 3.25
C VAL A 235 16.51 10.18 4.78
N ARG A 236 17.11 11.12 5.53
CA ARG A 236 17.13 11.09 6.99
C ARG A 236 15.74 11.08 7.60
N GLN A 237 14.86 12.00 7.18
CA GLN A 237 13.55 12.15 7.79
C GLN A 237 12.62 10.97 7.48
N PHE A 238 12.78 10.31 6.33
CA PHE A 238 12.06 9.07 6.06
C PHE A 238 12.57 7.92 6.95
N LYS A 239 13.89 7.80 7.16
CA LYS A 239 14.44 6.85 8.15
C LYS A 239 13.95 7.15 9.58
N ASP A 240 13.87 8.44 9.97
CA ASP A 240 13.36 8.85 11.29
C ASP A 240 11.91 8.37 11.50
N LEU A 241 11.03 8.49 10.47
CA LEU A 241 9.66 7.98 10.50
C LEU A 241 9.64 6.47 10.76
N ILE A 242 10.40 5.70 9.96
CA ILE A 242 10.44 4.24 10.05
C ILE A 242 10.95 3.82 11.43
N HIS A 243 12.03 4.43 11.90
CA HIS A 243 12.58 4.18 13.23
C HIS A 243 11.57 4.48 14.35
N ALA A 244 10.79 5.56 14.22
CA ALA A 244 9.75 5.90 15.19
C ALA A 244 8.63 4.85 15.21
N ALA A 245 8.23 4.31 14.05
CA ALA A 245 7.25 3.23 13.94
C ALA A 245 7.77 1.93 14.55
N HIS A 246 8.99 1.49 14.20
CA HIS A 246 9.62 0.29 14.72
C HIS A 246 9.76 0.31 16.24
N ARG A 247 10.12 1.45 16.84
CA ARG A 247 10.19 1.63 18.29
C ARG A 247 8.84 1.42 18.99
N LYS A 248 7.73 1.52 18.28
CA LYS A 248 6.38 1.21 18.78
C LYS A 248 5.91 -0.20 18.39
N GLY A 249 6.76 -0.97 17.73
CA GLY A 249 6.44 -2.33 17.24
C GLY A 249 5.52 -2.33 16.03
N ILE A 250 5.52 -1.24 15.26
CA ILE A 250 4.72 -1.07 14.04
C ILE A 250 5.68 -1.16 12.84
N GLY A 251 5.42 -2.12 11.93
CA GLY A 251 6.13 -2.23 10.66
C GLY A 251 5.67 -1.17 9.66
N VAL A 252 6.51 -0.88 8.68
CA VAL A 252 6.24 0.09 7.62
C VAL A 252 6.22 -0.58 6.26
N ILE A 253 5.09 -0.50 5.58
CA ILE A 253 4.88 -0.97 4.21
C ILE A 253 4.87 0.26 3.30
N MET A 254 5.63 0.19 2.20
CA MET A 254 5.68 1.25 1.20
C MET A 254 4.85 0.88 -0.02
N ASP A 255 4.01 1.79 -0.48
CA ASP A 255 3.33 1.69 -1.77
C ASP A 255 4.30 1.97 -2.91
N VAL A 256 4.33 1.10 -3.92
CA VAL A 256 5.23 1.20 -5.07
C VAL A 256 4.49 1.12 -6.40
N VAL A 257 4.79 2.08 -7.29
CA VAL A 257 4.08 2.30 -8.55
C VAL A 257 5.00 1.98 -9.73
N TYR A 258 5.38 0.70 -9.90
CA TYR A 258 6.25 0.31 -11.03
C TYR A 258 5.48 0.02 -12.32
N ASN A 259 4.19 0.23 -12.34
CA ASN A 259 3.35 -0.06 -13.50
C ASN A 259 3.35 1.06 -14.55
N HIS A 260 3.64 2.30 -14.17
CA HIS A 260 3.73 3.47 -15.08
C HIS A 260 4.67 4.55 -14.52
N THR A 261 4.92 5.59 -15.30
CA THR A 261 5.59 6.84 -14.89
C THR A 261 4.66 8.02 -15.14
N TYR A 262 4.87 9.13 -14.46
CA TYR A 262 4.10 10.38 -14.67
C TYR A 262 3.97 10.76 -16.15
N SER A 263 5.08 10.71 -16.89
CA SER A 263 5.14 11.05 -18.31
C SER A 263 6.14 10.16 -19.02
N THR A 264 5.89 9.84 -20.30
CA THR A 264 6.89 9.21 -21.15
C THR A 264 7.78 10.24 -21.83
N ALA A 265 7.25 11.37 -22.22
CA ALA A 265 7.98 12.39 -22.99
C ALA A 265 9.14 13.02 -22.20
N ASP A 266 8.95 13.25 -20.89
CA ASP A 266 9.93 13.88 -20.01
C ASP A 266 10.49 12.93 -18.93
N SER A 267 10.21 11.65 -19.04
CA SER A 267 10.69 10.62 -18.12
C SER A 267 12.22 10.48 -18.14
N PRO A 268 12.86 10.33 -16.98
CA PRO A 268 14.26 9.93 -16.89
C PRO A 268 14.58 8.65 -17.66
N PHE A 269 13.67 7.69 -17.70
CA PHE A 269 13.80 6.43 -18.43
C PHE A 269 13.90 6.66 -19.95
N THR A 270 13.00 7.47 -20.53
CA THR A 270 13.02 7.82 -21.95
C THR A 270 14.28 8.62 -22.31
N LYS A 271 14.71 9.55 -21.44
CA LYS A 271 15.92 10.32 -21.68
C LYS A 271 17.18 9.47 -21.60
N THR A 272 17.19 8.43 -20.78
CA THR A 272 18.30 7.48 -20.65
C THR A 272 18.32 6.48 -21.79
N PHE A 273 17.18 5.89 -22.14
CA PHE A 273 17.04 5.01 -23.28
C PHE A 273 15.60 5.06 -23.84
N PRO A 274 15.36 5.81 -24.93
CA PRO A 274 14.05 5.88 -25.59
C PRO A 274 13.51 4.50 -25.95
N GLU A 275 12.18 4.30 -25.84
CA GLU A 275 11.42 3.14 -26.28
C GLU A 275 11.65 1.83 -25.48
N TYR A 276 12.65 1.72 -24.64
CA TYR A 276 12.99 0.46 -23.97
C TYR A 276 12.12 0.15 -22.75
N TYR A 277 11.88 1.13 -21.92
CA TYR A 277 11.25 0.90 -20.62
C TYR A 277 9.72 0.88 -20.66
N TYR A 278 9.12 1.25 -21.81
CA TYR A 278 7.68 1.31 -21.97
C TYR A 278 7.17 0.23 -22.90
N ARG A 279 5.99 -0.26 -22.59
CA ARG A 279 5.32 -1.29 -23.39
C ARG A 279 4.61 -0.67 -24.59
N HIS A 280 4.76 -1.29 -25.75
CA HIS A 280 4.16 -0.84 -27.01
C HIS A 280 3.14 -1.83 -27.51
N LYS A 281 2.10 -1.32 -28.19
CA LYS A 281 1.14 -2.09 -28.95
C LYS A 281 1.78 -2.56 -30.26
N LYS A 282 1.10 -3.48 -30.95
CA LYS A 282 1.58 -4.04 -32.22
C LYS A 282 1.76 -3.00 -33.35
N ASP A 283 1.05 -1.88 -33.26
CA ASP A 283 1.15 -0.76 -34.21
C ASP A 283 2.26 0.24 -33.86
N GLY A 284 3.03 -0.03 -32.80
CA GLY A 284 4.13 0.81 -32.32
C GLY A 284 3.69 1.96 -31.39
N SER A 285 2.39 2.13 -31.14
CA SER A 285 1.92 3.11 -30.16
C SER A 285 2.15 2.62 -28.72
N LEU A 286 2.29 3.56 -27.77
CA LEU A 286 2.41 3.23 -26.35
C LEU A 286 1.17 2.47 -25.84
N SER A 287 1.41 1.50 -24.98
CA SER A 287 0.34 0.86 -24.21
C SER A 287 -0.08 1.75 -23.06
N ASP A 288 -1.36 1.64 -22.67
CA ASP A 288 -1.94 2.36 -21.54
C ASP A 288 -2.78 1.40 -20.69
N GLY A 289 -2.16 0.32 -20.26
CA GLY A 289 -2.81 -0.63 -19.33
C GLY A 289 -3.00 -0.06 -17.92
N SER A 290 -2.30 1.00 -17.58
CA SER A 290 -2.45 1.71 -16.31
C SER A 290 -3.66 2.67 -16.28
N ALA A 291 -4.14 3.11 -17.45
CA ALA A 291 -5.05 4.24 -17.62
C ALA A 291 -4.45 5.60 -17.19
N CYS A 292 -3.10 5.67 -17.07
CA CYS A 292 -2.33 6.87 -16.73
C CYS A 292 -1.46 7.36 -17.91
N GLY A 293 -1.74 6.91 -19.14
CA GLY A 293 -1.09 7.34 -20.37
C GLY A 293 0.12 6.49 -20.81
N ASN A 294 0.59 5.56 -19.98
CA ASN A 294 1.70 4.68 -20.33
C ASN A 294 1.71 3.39 -19.48
N GLU A 295 2.58 2.46 -19.80
CA GLU A 295 2.73 1.19 -19.11
C GLU A 295 4.20 0.76 -19.13
N PHE A 296 4.77 0.47 -17.95
CA PHE A 296 6.16 0.08 -17.81
C PHE A 296 6.38 -1.38 -18.27
N ALA A 297 7.42 -1.64 -19.06
CA ALA A 297 7.72 -2.94 -19.64
C ALA A 297 8.54 -3.81 -18.67
N SER A 298 7.92 -4.20 -17.55
CA SER A 298 8.57 -4.94 -16.47
C SER A 298 9.19 -6.28 -16.87
N GLU A 299 8.78 -6.85 -18.00
CA GLU A 299 9.33 -8.08 -18.58
C GLU A 299 10.68 -7.89 -19.30
N ARG A 300 11.09 -6.65 -19.64
CA ARG A 300 12.39 -6.35 -20.24
C ARG A 300 13.51 -6.54 -19.23
N THR A 301 14.63 -7.08 -19.67
CA THR A 301 15.74 -7.51 -18.77
C THR A 301 16.22 -6.40 -17.85
N MET A 302 16.50 -5.21 -18.38
CA MET A 302 17.01 -4.10 -17.55
C MET A 302 15.90 -3.35 -16.82
N ALA A 303 14.65 -3.39 -17.28
CA ALA A 303 13.49 -2.88 -16.57
C ALA A 303 13.15 -3.77 -15.35
N SER A 304 13.10 -5.09 -15.55
CA SER A 304 12.99 -6.09 -14.49
C SER A 304 14.08 -5.90 -13.44
N ARG A 305 15.31 -5.77 -13.89
CA ARG A 305 16.45 -5.53 -13.03
C ARG A 305 16.29 -4.25 -12.20
N PHE A 306 15.92 -3.13 -12.84
CA PHE A 306 15.68 -1.86 -12.15
C PHE A 306 14.66 -2.02 -11.01
N ILE A 307 13.51 -2.67 -11.27
CA ILE A 307 12.48 -2.93 -10.26
C ILE A 307 13.05 -3.72 -9.08
N VAL A 308 13.78 -4.81 -9.38
CA VAL A 308 14.36 -5.68 -8.35
C VAL A 308 15.43 -4.96 -7.53
N ASP A 309 16.32 -4.21 -8.18
CA ASP A 309 17.39 -3.45 -7.52
C ASP A 309 16.80 -2.33 -6.64
N SER A 310 15.78 -1.62 -7.14
CA SER A 310 15.05 -0.59 -6.40
C SER A 310 14.40 -1.14 -5.13
N LEU A 311 13.66 -2.25 -5.24
CA LEU A 311 13.02 -2.90 -4.09
C LEU A 311 14.04 -3.40 -3.06
N CYS A 312 15.15 -4.00 -3.51
CA CYS A 312 16.21 -4.43 -2.60
C CYS A 312 16.86 -3.25 -1.89
N TYR A 313 17.18 -2.17 -2.61
CA TYR A 313 17.73 -0.95 -2.02
C TYR A 313 16.79 -0.37 -0.95
N LEU A 314 15.49 -0.22 -1.27
CA LEU A 314 14.50 0.31 -0.33
C LEU A 314 14.34 -0.59 0.90
N ALA A 315 14.35 -1.91 0.73
CA ALA A 315 14.24 -2.86 1.85
C ALA A 315 15.49 -2.85 2.75
N GLU A 316 16.69 -2.77 2.18
CA GLU A 316 17.94 -2.76 2.94
C GLU A 316 18.19 -1.43 3.63
N GLU A 317 18.10 -0.33 2.88
CA GLU A 317 18.46 0.99 3.35
C GLU A 317 17.47 1.55 4.37
N TYR A 318 16.16 1.36 4.10
CA TYR A 318 15.10 1.88 4.97
C TYR A 318 14.53 0.82 5.91
N LYS A 319 15.02 -0.43 5.86
CA LYS A 319 14.53 -1.54 6.71
C LYS A 319 13.02 -1.73 6.65
N LEU A 320 12.44 -1.57 5.46
CA LEU A 320 11.00 -1.68 5.25
C LEU A 320 10.49 -3.09 5.56
N ASP A 321 9.27 -3.16 6.11
CA ASP A 321 8.59 -4.40 6.47
C ASP A 321 7.76 -4.98 5.32
N GLY A 322 7.51 -4.21 4.29
CA GLY A 322 6.74 -4.69 3.16
C GLY A 322 6.60 -3.70 2.00
N PHE A 323 5.96 -4.21 0.94
CA PHE A 323 5.60 -3.42 -0.25
C PHE A 323 4.18 -3.75 -0.70
N ARG A 324 3.43 -2.69 -1.03
CA ARG A 324 2.17 -2.81 -1.78
C ARG A 324 2.42 -2.38 -3.22
N PHE A 325 2.01 -3.19 -4.17
CA PHE A 325 2.19 -2.93 -5.59
C PHE A 325 0.91 -2.39 -6.21
N ASP A 326 0.98 -1.14 -6.64
CA ASP A 326 -0.07 -0.50 -7.42
C ASP A 326 -0.25 -1.18 -8.76
N LEU A 327 -1.51 -1.41 -9.19
CA LEU A 327 -1.86 -2.11 -10.43
C LEU A 327 -0.91 -3.30 -10.72
N MET A 328 -0.67 -4.14 -9.71
CA MET A 328 0.26 -5.27 -9.78
C MET A 328 -0.03 -6.19 -10.98
N GLY A 329 -1.30 -6.24 -11.42
CA GLY A 329 -1.74 -6.98 -12.60
C GLY A 329 -1.09 -6.56 -13.93
N LEU A 330 -0.37 -5.44 -13.98
CA LEU A 330 0.43 -5.01 -15.14
C LEU A 330 1.87 -5.51 -15.09
N LEU A 331 2.33 -5.99 -13.93
CA LEU A 331 3.70 -6.46 -13.77
C LEU A 331 3.85 -7.94 -14.14
N ASP A 332 5.02 -8.28 -14.62
CA ASP A 332 5.39 -9.62 -15.03
C ASP A 332 5.69 -10.51 -13.81
N ILE A 333 5.09 -11.71 -13.79
CA ILE A 333 5.21 -12.71 -12.70
C ILE A 333 6.67 -13.07 -12.42
N ARG A 334 7.53 -13.21 -13.45
CA ARG A 334 8.94 -13.58 -13.26
C ARG A 334 9.69 -12.50 -12.49
N THR A 335 9.47 -11.23 -12.82
CA THR A 335 10.08 -10.08 -12.16
C THR A 335 9.69 -10.03 -10.69
N LEU A 336 8.40 -10.19 -10.40
CA LEU A 336 7.91 -10.19 -9.01
C LEU A 336 8.45 -11.37 -8.19
N ASN A 337 8.44 -12.58 -8.74
CA ASN A 337 9.01 -13.74 -8.04
C ASN A 337 10.52 -13.57 -7.79
N THR A 338 11.26 -12.99 -8.76
CA THR A 338 12.70 -12.67 -8.57
C THR A 338 12.89 -11.65 -7.44
N ALA A 339 12.05 -10.60 -7.40
CA ALA A 339 12.07 -9.62 -6.32
C ALA A 339 11.79 -10.26 -4.96
N ALA A 340 10.72 -11.06 -4.87
CA ALA A 340 10.34 -11.73 -3.64
C ALA A 340 11.45 -12.64 -3.08
N GLU A 341 12.13 -13.39 -3.97
CA GLU A 341 13.25 -14.25 -3.58
C GLU A 341 14.42 -13.46 -2.96
N LYS A 342 14.78 -12.32 -3.55
CA LYS A 342 15.84 -11.45 -3.02
C LYS A 342 15.40 -10.75 -1.75
N LEU A 343 14.21 -10.19 -1.71
CA LEU A 343 13.65 -9.50 -0.55
C LEU A 343 13.55 -10.41 0.68
N ARG A 344 13.19 -11.69 0.51
CA ARG A 344 13.17 -12.68 1.59
C ARG A 344 14.55 -12.99 2.18
N ARG A 345 15.61 -12.79 1.43
CA ARG A 345 16.98 -12.92 1.96
C ARG A 345 17.36 -11.72 2.81
N ILE A 346 16.83 -10.54 2.51
CA ILE A 346 17.03 -9.31 3.27
C ILE A 346 16.16 -9.33 4.55
N ASN A 347 14.88 -9.56 4.39
CA ASN A 347 13.91 -9.62 5.48
C ASN A 347 12.98 -10.85 5.29
N PRO A 348 13.20 -11.97 6.04
CA PRO A 348 12.35 -13.16 5.93
C PRO A 348 10.87 -12.93 6.27
N SER A 349 10.57 -11.88 7.04
CA SER A 349 9.20 -11.53 7.46
C SER A 349 8.52 -10.53 6.51
N ILE A 350 9.18 -10.10 5.42
CA ILE A 350 8.67 -9.06 4.53
C ILE A 350 7.29 -9.43 3.96
N ILE A 351 6.35 -8.51 4.05
CA ILE A 351 5.00 -8.69 3.51
C ILE A 351 4.91 -8.06 2.12
N LEU A 352 4.42 -8.84 1.14
CA LEU A 352 4.29 -8.42 -0.25
C LEU A 352 2.84 -8.61 -0.69
N TYR A 353 2.20 -7.55 -1.15
CA TYR A 353 0.84 -7.63 -1.67
C TYR A 353 0.57 -6.51 -2.66
N GLY A 354 -0.55 -6.59 -3.36
CA GLY A 354 -0.92 -5.55 -4.31
C GLY A 354 -2.25 -5.80 -5.00
N GLU A 355 -2.51 -4.98 -6.00
CA GLU A 355 -3.72 -5.02 -6.79
C GLU A 355 -3.59 -6.04 -7.93
N GLY A 356 -4.29 -7.15 -7.82
CA GLY A 356 -4.29 -8.22 -8.82
C GLY A 356 -5.12 -7.93 -10.07
N TRP A 357 -5.21 -6.65 -10.49
CA TRP A 357 -5.95 -6.16 -11.66
C TRP A 357 -5.17 -5.11 -12.44
N THR A 358 -5.76 -4.57 -13.50
CA THR A 358 -5.20 -3.54 -14.38
C THR A 358 -6.19 -2.39 -14.54
N GLY A 359 -5.72 -1.18 -14.85
CA GLY A 359 -6.58 -0.05 -15.20
C GLY A 359 -7.20 -0.17 -16.60
N GLY A 360 -6.48 -0.85 -17.53
CA GLY A 360 -6.89 -1.02 -18.92
C GLY A 360 -6.31 -2.27 -19.58
N ALA A 361 -6.41 -2.33 -20.89
CA ALA A 361 -5.87 -3.45 -21.68
C ALA A 361 -4.35 -3.36 -21.83
N SER A 362 -3.64 -4.45 -21.58
CA SER A 362 -2.20 -4.59 -21.76
C SER A 362 -1.85 -5.59 -22.85
N PRO A 363 -0.81 -5.35 -23.68
CA PRO A 363 -0.31 -6.31 -24.64
C PRO A 363 0.50 -7.45 -24.01
N LEU A 364 0.94 -7.34 -22.75
CA LEU A 364 1.55 -8.44 -22.03
C LEU A 364 0.54 -9.57 -21.89
N PRO A 365 0.85 -10.80 -22.32
CA PRO A 365 -0.09 -11.92 -22.23
C PRO A 365 -0.58 -12.16 -20.82
N GLU A 366 -1.88 -12.31 -20.63
CA GLU A 366 -2.53 -12.48 -19.32
C GLU A 366 -1.88 -13.53 -18.42
N ARG A 367 -1.46 -14.67 -18.99
CA ARG A 367 -0.77 -15.76 -18.26
C ARG A 367 0.60 -15.36 -17.67
N LEU A 368 1.15 -14.22 -18.07
CA LEU A 368 2.43 -13.68 -17.58
C LEU A 368 2.25 -12.53 -16.61
N ARG A 369 1.03 -12.03 -16.44
CA ARG A 369 0.70 -10.90 -15.60
C ARG A 369 0.36 -11.33 -14.17
N ALA A 370 0.75 -10.53 -13.19
CA ALA A 370 0.49 -10.77 -11.77
C ALA A 370 -0.97 -10.45 -11.38
N MET A 371 -1.91 -11.03 -12.10
CA MET A 371 -3.34 -10.89 -11.87
C MET A 371 -3.85 -11.86 -10.81
N LYS A 372 -4.94 -11.50 -10.13
CA LYS A 372 -5.60 -12.32 -9.09
C LYS A 372 -5.82 -13.78 -9.56
N LYS A 373 -6.26 -14.00 -10.78
CA LYS A 373 -6.44 -15.35 -11.34
C LYS A 373 -5.15 -16.17 -11.50
N ASN A 374 -3.98 -15.53 -11.42
CA ASN A 374 -2.67 -16.15 -11.49
C ASN A 374 -1.97 -16.24 -10.12
N ALA A 375 -2.70 -16.01 -9.01
CA ALA A 375 -2.14 -15.94 -7.66
C ALA A 375 -1.36 -17.20 -7.26
N VAL A 376 -1.76 -18.37 -7.74
CA VAL A 376 -1.03 -19.64 -7.54
C VAL A 376 0.41 -19.59 -8.06
N MET A 377 0.70 -18.76 -9.08
CA MET A 377 2.04 -18.54 -9.63
C MET A 377 2.86 -17.49 -8.84
N LEU A 378 2.25 -16.86 -7.85
CA LEU A 378 2.81 -15.81 -7.00
C LEU A 378 2.66 -16.18 -5.51
N PRO A 379 3.23 -17.32 -5.06
CA PRO A 379 2.96 -17.86 -3.73
C PRO A 379 3.43 -16.95 -2.57
N GLN A 380 4.24 -15.95 -2.86
CA GLN A 380 4.75 -15.01 -1.86
C GLN A 380 4.01 -13.66 -1.84
N PHE A 381 3.01 -13.49 -2.71
CA PHE A 381 2.21 -12.26 -2.79
C PHE A 381 0.78 -12.49 -2.34
N ALA A 382 0.30 -11.58 -1.52
CA ALA A 382 -1.13 -11.43 -1.28
C ALA A 382 -1.74 -10.42 -2.27
N MET A 383 -3.07 -10.46 -2.40
CA MET A 383 -3.80 -9.56 -3.30
C MET A 383 -5.06 -9.05 -2.62
N PHE A 384 -5.44 -7.83 -2.94
CA PHE A 384 -6.70 -7.27 -2.48
C PHE A 384 -7.88 -8.13 -2.94
N SER A 385 -8.76 -8.49 -1.99
CA SER A 385 -9.98 -9.24 -2.27
C SER A 385 -11.12 -8.26 -2.58
N ASP A 386 -11.22 -7.85 -3.85
CA ASP A 386 -12.35 -7.06 -4.34
C ASP A 386 -13.68 -7.81 -4.19
N ASP A 387 -13.68 -9.15 -4.25
CA ASP A 387 -14.83 -9.97 -3.89
C ASP A 387 -15.31 -9.69 -2.45
N PHE A 388 -14.39 -9.65 -1.48
CA PHE A 388 -14.72 -9.32 -0.09
C PHE A 388 -15.31 -7.93 0.01
N ARG A 389 -14.62 -6.93 -0.57
CA ARG A 389 -15.07 -5.53 -0.57
C ARG A 389 -16.48 -5.37 -1.11
N ASP A 390 -16.70 -5.87 -2.33
CA ASP A 390 -17.96 -5.63 -3.06
C ASP A 390 -19.12 -6.46 -2.50
N TRP A 391 -18.85 -7.67 -2.02
CA TRP A 391 -19.92 -8.47 -1.41
C TRP A 391 -20.29 -7.99 -0.01
N VAL A 392 -19.38 -7.38 0.74
CA VAL A 392 -19.72 -6.80 2.06
C VAL A 392 -20.51 -5.52 1.91
N LYS A 393 -20.04 -4.52 1.13
CA LYS A 393 -20.61 -3.16 1.11
C LYS A 393 -21.34 -2.75 -0.18
N GLY A 394 -21.34 -3.61 -1.20
CA GLY A 394 -21.78 -3.29 -2.57
C GLY A 394 -20.64 -2.78 -3.44
N SER A 395 -20.87 -2.81 -4.75
CA SER A 395 -19.90 -2.41 -5.77
C SER A 395 -19.42 -0.97 -5.60
N VAL A 396 -18.11 -0.75 -5.81
CA VAL A 396 -17.52 0.60 -5.81
C VAL A 396 -17.79 1.36 -7.12
N PHE A 397 -18.28 0.68 -8.15
CA PHE A 397 -18.65 1.27 -9.44
C PHE A 397 -20.13 1.73 -9.51
N ALA A 398 -20.88 1.54 -8.42
CA ALA A 398 -22.26 1.95 -8.28
C ALA A 398 -22.53 2.39 -6.84
N ASP A 399 -22.59 3.69 -6.58
CA ASP A 399 -22.63 4.25 -5.23
C ASP A 399 -23.86 3.80 -4.42
N GLU A 400 -24.98 3.57 -5.09
CA GLU A 400 -26.24 3.13 -4.47
C GLU A 400 -26.33 1.59 -4.31
N ASP A 401 -25.37 0.83 -4.89
CA ASP A 401 -25.38 -0.63 -4.79
C ASP A 401 -25.16 -1.10 -3.36
N CYS A 402 -25.88 -2.16 -2.99
CA CYS A 402 -25.90 -2.73 -1.65
C CYS A 402 -25.19 -4.09 -1.63
N GLY A 403 -24.37 -4.30 -0.60
CA GLY A 403 -23.77 -5.58 -0.28
C GLY A 403 -24.52 -6.34 0.84
N TYR A 404 -23.84 -7.29 1.42
CA TYR A 404 -24.38 -8.13 2.48
C TYR A 404 -24.81 -7.35 3.73
N VAL A 405 -24.03 -6.32 4.13
CA VAL A 405 -24.29 -5.60 5.38
C VAL A 405 -25.37 -4.52 5.24
N ASN A 406 -25.69 -4.07 4.03
CA ASN A 406 -26.52 -2.88 3.78
C ASN A 406 -27.69 -3.11 2.83
N GLY A 407 -28.22 -4.35 2.74
CA GLY A 407 -29.51 -4.60 2.09
C GLY A 407 -29.60 -5.83 1.21
N ASN A 408 -28.50 -6.51 0.87
CA ASN A 408 -28.49 -7.65 -0.07
C ASN A 408 -28.06 -8.99 0.57
N ALA A 409 -28.32 -9.14 1.86
CA ALA A 409 -27.80 -10.26 2.66
C ALA A 409 -28.29 -11.63 2.19
N ALA A 410 -29.58 -11.76 1.85
CA ALA A 410 -30.16 -13.04 1.47
C ALA A 410 -29.56 -13.63 0.18
N GLU A 411 -29.17 -12.77 -0.76
CA GLU A 411 -28.55 -13.17 -2.03
C GLU A 411 -27.05 -13.45 -1.88
N LEU A 412 -26.37 -12.76 -0.97
CA LEU A 412 -24.93 -12.81 -0.83
C LEU A 412 -24.43 -13.79 0.26
N SER A 413 -25.32 -14.38 1.09
CA SER A 413 -24.91 -15.23 2.22
C SER A 413 -23.98 -16.39 1.82
N GLU A 414 -24.23 -17.07 0.70
CA GLU A 414 -23.35 -18.13 0.21
C GLU A 414 -21.97 -17.60 -0.22
N LEU A 415 -21.92 -16.44 -0.87
CA LEU A 415 -20.66 -15.82 -1.29
C LEU A 415 -19.87 -15.31 -0.08
N MET A 416 -20.56 -14.84 0.96
CA MET A 416 -19.93 -14.46 2.23
C MET A 416 -19.18 -15.62 2.89
N LYS A 417 -19.71 -16.84 2.86
CA LYS A 417 -19.01 -18.04 3.37
C LYS A 417 -17.64 -18.24 2.69
N SER A 418 -17.56 -17.96 1.38
CA SER A 418 -16.31 -18.05 0.63
C SER A 418 -15.29 -17.00 1.09
N VAL A 419 -15.69 -15.74 1.22
CA VAL A 419 -14.75 -14.66 1.61
C VAL A 419 -14.38 -14.70 3.08
N ILE A 420 -15.29 -15.11 3.96
CA ILE A 420 -14.99 -15.39 5.38
C ILE A 420 -13.93 -16.50 5.50
N SER A 421 -13.92 -17.46 4.58
CA SER A 421 -12.89 -18.51 4.48
C SER A 421 -11.58 -18.05 3.84
N GLY A 422 -11.35 -16.74 3.62
CA GLY A 422 -10.14 -16.23 2.97
C GLY A 422 -10.04 -16.51 1.47
N GLY A 423 -11.19 -16.67 0.77
CA GLY A 423 -11.23 -16.88 -0.68
C GLY A 423 -10.85 -18.28 -1.16
N ILE A 424 -10.59 -19.24 -0.26
CA ILE A 424 -10.21 -20.60 -0.62
C ILE A 424 -11.42 -21.43 -1.06
N TYR A 425 -11.15 -22.45 -1.89
CA TYR A 425 -12.19 -23.40 -2.30
C TYR A 425 -12.62 -24.31 -1.14
N ARG A 426 -13.95 -24.47 -0.97
CA ARG A 426 -14.60 -25.36 -0.02
C ARG A 426 -15.76 -26.09 -0.70
N SER A 427 -15.83 -27.42 -0.52
CA SER A 427 -16.88 -28.25 -1.11
C SER A 427 -18.26 -28.09 -0.45
N ASP A 428 -18.32 -27.50 0.74
CA ASP A 428 -19.53 -27.20 1.51
C ASP A 428 -20.07 -25.77 1.28
N VAL A 429 -19.44 -24.99 0.38
CA VAL A 429 -19.87 -23.66 -0.05
C VAL A 429 -20.22 -23.70 -1.54
N ARG A 430 -21.36 -23.13 -1.92
CA ARG A 430 -21.85 -23.12 -3.32
C ARG A 430 -21.08 -22.11 -4.18
N ARG A 431 -19.81 -22.42 -4.45
CA ARG A 431 -18.96 -21.69 -5.37
C ARG A 431 -18.13 -22.67 -6.19
N GLU A 432 -18.01 -22.42 -7.48
CA GLU A 432 -17.16 -23.24 -8.35
C GLU A 432 -15.69 -23.09 -7.96
N GLN A 433 -14.93 -24.17 -8.04
CA GLN A 433 -13.49 -24.14 -7.74
C GLN A 433 -12.74 -23.16 -8.68
N SER A 434 -13.18 -23.03 -9.92
CA SER A 434 -12.63 -22.08 -10.91
C SER A 434 -12.75 -20.61 -10.52
N ASP A 435 -13.69 -20.28 -9.63
CA ASP A 435 -13.94 -18.92 -9.17
C ASP A 435 -13.12 -18.58 -7.91
N CYS A 436 -12.54 -19.60 -7.27
CA CYS A 436 -11.64 -19.40 -6.14
C CYS A 436 -10.22 -19.16 -6.65
N TRP A 437 -9.63 -18.05 -6.25
CA TRP A 437 -8.38 -17.56 -6.83
C TRP A 437 -7.13 -17.84 -5.98
N THR A 438 -7.30 -18.30 -4.74
CA THR A 438 -6.20 -18.60 -3.84
C THR A 438 -6.30 -19.97 -3.20
N ASP A 439 -5.14 -20.59 -2.91
CA ASP A 439 -5.00 -21.85 -2.20
C ASP A 439 -4.60 -21.68 -0.72
N THR A 440 -4.44 -20.41 -0.26
CA THR A 440 -4.04 -20.11 1.11
C THR A 440 -4.63 -18.77 1.58
N PRO A 441 -5.10 -18.67 2.84
CA PRO A 441 -5.62 -17.42 3.38
C PRO A 441 -4.55 -16.32 3.45
N GLN A 442 -3.28 -16.67 3.39
CA GLN A 442 -2.18 -15.71 3.38
C GLN A 442 -2.11 -14.86 2.10
N GLN A 443 -2.90 -15.19 1.08
CA GLN A 443 -2.97 -14.41 -0.17
C GLN A 443 -4.16 -13.45 -0.23
N ALA A 444 -5.11 -13.52 0.69
CA ALA A 444 -6.31 -12.68 0.67
C ALA A 444 -6.19 -11.48 1.61
N VAL A 445 -6.15 -10.26 1.05
CA VAL A 445 -6.26 -9.00 1.81
C VAL A 445 -7.71 -8.59 1.87
N ASN A 446 -8.33 -8.71 3.04
CA ASN A 446 -9.74 -8.40 3.28
C ASN A 446 -9.91 -6.94 3.68
N TYR A 447 -10.77 -6.23 3.00
CA TYR A 447 -11.01 -4.81 3.23
C TYR A 447 -12.41 -4.39 2.78
N VAL A 448 -12.87 -3.26 3.29
CA VAL A 448 -14.11 -2.60 2.87
C VAL A 448 -13.88 -1.14 2.51
N GLU A 449 -12.70 -0.60 2.85
CA GLU A 449 -12.30 0.77 2.57
C GLU A 449 -10.80 0.83 2.29
N ALA A 450 -10.40 1.64 1.31
CA ALA A 450 -9.04 2.03 0.97
C ALA A 450 -9.04 3.50 0.54
N HIS A 451 -7.88 4.04 0.12
CA HIS A 451 -7.80 5.42 -0.35
C HIS A 451 -8.68 5.68 -1.58
N ASP A 452 -8.83 4.69 -2.47
CA ASP A 452 -9.69 4.75 -3.65
C ASP A 452 -11.17 4.67 -3.29
N ASN A 453 -12.00 5.34 -4.09
CA ASN A 453 -13.45 5.35 -4.01
C ASN A 453 -13.98 6.01 -2.71
N LEU A 454 -15.28 5.80 -2.43
CA LEU A 454 -15.93 6.33 -1.23
C LEU A 454 -15.40 5.63 0.03
N THR A 455 -15.29 6.39 1.12
CA THR A 455 -15.12 5.77 2.45
C THR A 455 -16.29 4.84 2.75
N LEU A 456 -16.12 3.90 3.67
CA LEU A 456 -17.23 3.01 4.07
C LEU A 456 -18.44 3.81 4.56
N PHE A 457 -18.20 4.79 5.42
CA PHE A 457 -19.28 5.59 6.01
C PHE A 457 -20.00 6.45 4.94
N ASP A 458 -19.29 7.04 3.98
CA ASP A 458 -19.89 7.78 2.86
C ASP A 458 -20.70 6.87 1.95
N LYS A 459 -20.20 5.65 1.66
CA LYS A 459 -20.93 4.62 0.91
C LYS A 459 -22.24 4.25 1.61
N LEU A 460 -22.21 4.03 2.93
CA LEU A 460 -23.41 3.69 3.69
C LEU A 460 -24.43 4.85 3.72
N ARG A 461 -23.98 6.09 3.77
CA ARG A 461 -24.86 7.27 3.69
C ARG A 461 -25.59 7.38 2.35
N ILE A 462 -24.97 6.93 1.25
CA ILE A 462 -25.60 6.92 -0.08
C ILE A 462 -26.49 5.70 -0.24
N SER A 463 -26.00 4.50 0.08
CA SER A 463 -26.72 3.24 -0.15
C SER A 463 -27.85 2.98 0.86
N MET A 464 -27.84 3.66 2.01
CA MET A 464 -28.85 3.55 3.06
C MET A 464 -29.45 4.92 3.43
N PRO A 465 -30.03 5.68 2.48
CA PRO A 465 -30.44 7.07 2.71
C PRO A 465 -31.64 7.22 3.67
N ALA A 466 -32.41 6.15 3.89
CA ALA A 466 -33.54 6.12 4.82
C ALA A 466 -33.15 5.68 6.25
N ALA A 467 -31.96 5.10 6.44
CA ALA A 467 -31.49 4.64 7.73
C ALA A 467 -31.04 5.81 8.61
N SER A 468 -31.21 5.67 9.91
CA SER A 468 -30.64 6.61 10.88
C SER A 468 -29.10 6.50 10.91
N VAL A 469 -28.44 7.54 11.42
CA VAL A 469 -26.98 7.53 11.59
C VAL A 469 -26.56 6.39 12.52
N GLU A 470 -27.32 6.08 13.54
CA GLU A 470 -27.08 4.98 14.46
C GLU A 470 -27.15 3.61 13.77
N GLU A 471 -28.07 3.42 12.83
CA GLU A 471 -28.14 2.20 12.00
C GLU A 471 -26.94 2.11 11.06
N GLN A 472 -26.57 3.20 10.37
CA GLN A 472 -25.38 3.25 9.52
C GLN A 472 -24.10 2.92 10.33
N ILE A 473 -23.97 3.43 11.55
CA ILE A 473 -22.86 3.07 12.47
C ILE A 473 -22.91 1.59 12.86
N SER A 474 -24.10 1.01 13.06
CA SER A 474 -24.22 -0.42 13.37
C SER A 474 -23.76 -1.28 12.20
N VAL A 475 -24.12 -0.89 10.97
CA VAL A 475 -23.67 -1.54 9.74
C VAL A 475 -22.16 -1.39 9.53
N ASP A 476 -21.59 -0.22 9.78
CA ASP A 476 -20.13 0.02 9.77
C ASP A 476 -19.39 -0.94 10.71
N LYS A 477 -19.84 -1.04 11.96
CA LYS A 477 -19.29 -1.98 12.96
C LYS A 477 -19.43 -3.44 12.53
N MET A 478 -20.54 -3.82 11.88
CA MET A 478 -20.73 -5.17 11.36
C MET A 478 -19.77 -5.47 10.20
N ALA A 479 -19.56 -4.51 9.29
CA ALA A 479 -18.58 -4.63 8.22
C ALA A 479 -17.15 -4.78 8.78
N ALA A 480 -16.79 -3.97 9.77
CA ALA A 480 -15.51 -4.09 10.46
C ALA A 480 -15.34 -5.47 11.12
N ALA A 481 -16.37 -5.99 11.80
CA ALA A 481 -16.32 -7.31 12.41
C ALA A 481 -16.05 -8.40 11.36
N LEU A 482 -16.67 -8.32 10.18
CA LEU A 482 -16.40 -9.25 9.08
C LEU A 482 -14.96 -9.15 8.59
N VAL A 483 -14.36 -7.95 8.48
CA VAL A 483 -12.95 -7.78 8.09
C VAL A 483 -12.01 -8.44 9.10
N PHE A 484 -12.18 -8.15 10.39
CA PHE A 484 -11.23 -8.61 11.42
C PHE A 484 -11.44 -10.05 11.88
N LEU A 485 -12.66 -10.61 11.76
CA LEU A 485 -13.00 -11.95 12.21
C LEU A 485 -13.08 -12.97 11.07
N SER A 486 -12.74 -12.60 9.85
CA SER A 486 -12.57 -13.52 8.71
C SER A 486 -11.13 -14.00 8.58
N GLU A 487 -10.95 -15.14 7.89
CA GLU A 487 -9.64 -15.62 7.49
C GLU A 487 -9.03 -14.71 6.41
N GLY A 488 -7.71 -14.57 6.41
CA GLY A 488 -6.98 -13.67 5.52
C GLY A 488 -6.27 -12.56 6.28
N ILE A 489 -5.92 -11.50 5.60
CA ILE A 489 -5.15 -10.36 6.10
C ILE A 489 -6.10 -9.16 6.22
N PRO A 490 -6.46 -8.70 7.41
CA PRO A 490 -7.30 -7.51 7.57
C PRO A 490 -6.56 -6.23 7.20
N PHE A 491 -7.24 -5.40 6.46
CA PHE A 491 -6.78 -4.10 6.01
C PHE A 491 -7.87 -3.04 6.25
N MET A 492 -7.47 -1.85 6.67
CA MET A 492 -8.35 -0.71 6.86
C MET A 492 -7.67 0.59 6.49
N GLN A 493 -8.41 1.56 5.97
CA GLN A 493 -7.93 2.92 5.74
C GLN A 493 -7.91 3.71 7.05
N ALA A 494 -6.94 4.61 7.20
CA ALA A 494 -6.85 5.51 8.33
C ALA A 494 -8.08 6.41 8.46
N GLY A 495 -8.70 6.35 9.62
CA GLY A 495 -9.93 7.08 9.92
C GLY A 495 -11.22 6.28 9.71
N GLN A 496 -11.17 5.09 9.13
CA GLN A 496 -12.34 4.20 9.05
C GLN A 496 -12.95 3.94 10.43
N GLU A 497 -12.11 3.73 11.43
CA GLU A 497 -12.50 3.49 12.83
C GLU A 497 -13.08 4.71 13.55
N ILE A 498 -13.03 5.87 12.93
CA ILE A 498 -13.61 7.13 13.44
C ILE A 498 -14.61 7.74 12.45
N LEU A 499 -15.16 6.91 11.55
CA LEU A 499 -16.19 7.29 10.56
C LEU A 499 -15.72 8.40 9.60
N ARG A 500 -14.49 8.31 9.11
CA ARG A 500 -13.92 9.26 8.14
C ARG A 500 -14.87 9.49 6.97
N SER A 501 -15.05 10.76 6.60
CA SER A 501 -15.86 11.19 5.46
C SER A 501 -15.07 12.16 4.60
N LYS A 502 -15.13 11.99 3.29
CA LYS A 502 -14.50 12.86 2.29
C LYS A 502 -15.56 13.76 1.66
N THR A 503 -16.08 14.69 2.46
CA THR A 503 -17.16 15.59 2.03
C THR A 503 -16.63 16.68 1.10
N ALA A 504 -17.25 16.83 -0.07
CA ALA A 504 -16.97 17.91 -1.00
C ALA A 504 -17.54 19.26 -0.49
N PRO A 505 -16.99 20.39 -0.94
CA PRO A 505 -17.49 21.72 -0.55
C PRO A 505 -18.96 21.99 -0.90
N ASP A 506 -19.53 21.30 -1.88
CA ASP A 506 -20.93 21.37 -2.29
C ASP A 506 -21.87 20.45 -1.49
N GLY A 507 -21.32 19.67 -0.55
CA GLY A 507 -22.06 18.78 0.34
C GLY A 507 -22.20 17.35 -0.16
N GLY A 508 -21.65 17.00 -1.33
CA GLY A 508 -21.52 15.62 -1.83
C GLY A 508 -20.30 14.90 -1.22
N PHE A 509 -20.02 13.67 -1.69
CA PHE A 509 -18.85 12.89 -1.30
C PHE A 509 -17.87 12.78 -2.47
N VAL A 510 -16.57 12.84 -2.16
CA VAL A 510 -15.51 12.76 -3.17
C VAL A 510 -15.10 11.31 -3.37
N HIS A 511 -15.28 10.82 -4.59
CA HIS A 511 -14.94 9.46 -5.00
C HIS A 511 -13.43 9.26 -5.17
N ASP A 512 -12.82 10.16 -5.98
CA ASP A 512 -11.39 10.13 -6.31
C ASP A 512 -10.72 11.40 -5.78
N SER A 513 -10.25 11.34 -4.55
CA SER A 513 -9.73 12.52 -3.85
C SER A 513 -8.22 12.72 -4.03
N TYR A 514 -7.60 12.07 -5.04
CA TYR A 514 -6.15 12.05 -5.24
C TYR A 514 -5.49 13.43 -5.35
N ASN A 515 -6.22 14.44 -5.80
CA ASN A 515 -5.78 15.84 -5.93
C ASN A 515 -6.69 16.82 -5.17
N SER A 516 -7.51 16.32 -4.25
CA SER A 516 -8.38 17.15 -3.42
C SER A 516 -7.59 17.81 -2.28
N PRO A 517 -8.04 18.98 -1.78
CA PRO A 517 -7.32 19.70 -0.73
C PRO A 517 -7.35 18.96 0.62
N ASP A 518 -6.50 19.39 1.55
CA ASP A 518 -6.43 18.86 2.93
C ASP A 518 -7.78 18.89 3.65
N SER A 519 -8.65 19.86 3.35
CA SER A 519 -9.99 19.93 3.92
C SER A 519 -10.85 18.68 3.64
N VAL A 520 -10.60 17.99 2.52
CA VAL A 520 -11.24 16.72 2.14
C VAL A 520 -10.45 15.53 2.68
N ASN A 521 -9.13 15.53 2.48
CA ASN A 521 -8.29 14.34 2.66
C ASN A 521 -7.76 14.16 4.09
N SER A 522 -7.50 15.23 4.84
CA SER A 522 -6.85 15.12 6.15
C SER A 522 -7.70 14.38 7.18
N ILE A 523 -7.04 13.62 8.06
CA ILE A 523 -7.66 12.93 9.20
C ILE A 523 -8.12 13.97 10.21
N LYS A 524 -9.41 13.97 10.54
CA LYS A 524 -10.02 14.86 11.53
C LYS A 524 -9.84 14.26 12.93
N TRP A 525 -8.74 14.56 13.59
CA TRP A 525 -8.36 13.93 14.85
C TRP A 525 -9.35 14.18 16.01
N ASN A 526 -10.20 15.20 15.93
CA ASN A 526 -11.29 15.38 16.90
C ASN A 526 -12.34 14.26 16.83
N ASP A 527 -12.44 13.55 15.69
CA ASP A 527 -13.38 12.45 15.52
C ASP A 527 -13.03 11.24 16.38
N VAL A 528 -11.77 11.10 16.83
CA VAL A 528 -11.38 10.13 17.87
C VAL A 528 -12.20 10.29 19.15
N THR A 529 -12.49 11.54 19.53
CA THR A 529 -13.33 11.84 20.71
C THR A 529 -14.80 11.71 20.40
N ILE A 530 -15.23 12.23 19.25
CA ILE A 530 -16.64 12.28 18.82
C ILE A 530 -17.17 10.85 18.59
N HIS A 531 -16.39 10.02 17.92
CA HIS A 531 -16.76 8.64 17.55
C HIS A 531 -16.05 7.59 18.40
N ARG A 532 -15.69 7.93 19.64
CA ARG A 532 -14.95 7.06 20.58
C ARG A 532 -15.50 5.63 20.65
N SER A 533 -16.82 5.46 20.68
CA SER A 533 -17.44 4.14 20.78
C SER A 533 -17.25 3.26 19.54
N VAL A 534 -17.01 3.87 18.38
CA VAL A 534 -16.68 3.15 17.13
C VAL A 534 -15.21 2.76 17.16
N MET A 535 -14.33 3.70 17.47
CA MET A 535 -12.89 3.46 17.61
C MET A 535 -12.59 2.34 18.64
N GLU A 536 -13.24 2.39 19.81
CA GLU A 536 -13.09 1.34 20.84
C GLU A 536 -13.57 -0.03 20.35
N TYR A 537 -14.61 -0.07 19.51
CA TYR A 537 -15.09 -1.29 18.90
C TYR A 537 -14.05 -1.90 17.95
N TYR A 538 -13.47 -1.09 17.03
CA TYR A 538 -12.40 -1.53 16.14
C TYR A 538 -11.17 -2.01 16.92
N ARG A 539 -10.74 -1.26 17.92
CA ARG A 539 -9.64 -1.66 18.82
C ARG A 539 -9.91 -3.01 19.49
N GLY A 540 -11.15 -3.23 19.94
CA GLY A 540 -11.58 -4.49 20.52
C GLY A 540 -11.54 -5.65 19.55
N LEU A 541 -11.98 -5.46 18.29
CA LEU A 541 -11.90 -6.48 17.23
C LEU A 541 -10.44 -6.86 16.92
N ILE A 542 -9.54 -5.88 16.84
CA ILE A 542 -8.11 -6.12 16.63
C ILE A 542 -7.53 -6.92 17.80
N ALA A 543 -7.89 -6.59 19.04
CA ALA A 543 -7.46 -7.31 20.23
C ALA A 543 -7.99 -8.75 20.26
N ILE A 544 -9.25 -8.98 19.86
CA ILE A 544 -9.86 -10.31 19.70
C ILE A 544 -9.07 -11.13 18.69
N ARG A 545 -8.82 -10.58 17.48
CA ARG A 545 -8.06 -11.27 16.44
C ARG A 545 -6.66 -11.68 16.91
N LYS A 546 -5.98 -10.81 17.66
CA LYS A 546 -4.66 -11.12 18.23
C LYS A 546 -4.71 -12.21 19.28
N ARG A 547 -5.75 -12.25 20.08
CA ARG A 547 -5.93 -13.24 21.14
C ARG A 547 -6.26 -14.64 20.59
N PHE A 548 -7.14 -14.72 19.60
CA PHE A 548 -7.69 -15.98 19.11
C PHE A 548 -7.03 -16.37 17.79
N PRO A 549 -6.18 -17.42 17.77
CA PRO A 549 -5.51 -17.90 16.55
C PRO A 549 -6.50 -18.45 15.51
N GLU A 550 -7.73 -18.79 15.92
CA GLU A 550 -8.81 -19.27 15.07
C GLU A 550 -9.21 -18.28 13.97
N PHE A 551 -8.89 -17.00 14.10
CA PHE A 551 -9.08 -15.99 13.05
C PHE A 551 -7.85 -15.78 12.16
N ARG A 552 -6.78 -16.54 12.38
CA ARG A 552 -5.48 -16.37 11.71
C ARG A 552 -4.92 -17.70 11.23
N LEU A 553 -5.81 -18.58 10.76
CA LEU A 553 -5.41 -19.87 10.22
C LEU A 553 -4.47 -19.67 9.02
N ARG A 554 -3.52 -20.58 8.86
CA ARG A 554 -2.41 -20.41 7.91
C ARG A 554 -2.55 -21.26 6.65
N THR A 555 -3.38 -22.28 6.68
CA THR A 555 -3.55 -23.22 5.57
C THR A 555 -5.02 -23.43 5.21
N ALA A 556 -5.26 -23.79 3.96
CA ALA A 556 -6.58 -24.15 3.49
C ALA A 556 -7.13 -25.41 4.19
N GLU A 557 -6.26 -26.34 4.65
CA GLU A 557 -6.65 -27.53 5.37
C GLU A 557 -7.18 -27.18 6.76
N ASP A 558 -6.50 -26.28 7.49
CA ASP A 558 -6.97 -25.79 8.78
C ASP A 558 -8.35 -25.16 8.65
N ILE A 559 -8.54 -24.29 7.65
CA ILE A 559 -9.82 -23.62 7.39
C ILE A 559 -10.92 -24.63 7.08
N ARG A 560 -10.67 -25.62 6.21
CA ARG A 560 -11.66 -26.66 5.86
C ARG A 560 -12.05 -27.52 7.05
N SER A 561 -11.13 -27.76 7.95
CA SER A 561 -11.38 -28.60 9.14
C SER A 561 -12.05 -27.83 10.28
N GLN A 562 -11.73 -26.53 10.45
CA GLN A 562 -12.15 -25.78 11.63
C GLN A 562 -13.38 -24.89 11.38
N LEU A 563 -13.58 -24.34 10.16
CA LEU A 563 -14.75 -23.52 9.89
C LEU A 563 -15.96 -24.37 9.50
N LYS A 564 -17.11 -24.10 10.13
CA LYS A 564 -18.42 -24.65 9.75
C LYS A 564 -19.44 -23.52 9.70
N TYR A 565 -20.39 -23.65 8.78
CA TYR A 565 -21.42 -22.64 8.57
C TYR A 565 -22.81 -23.18 8.82
N GLU A 566 -23.65 -22.36 9.44
CA GLU A 566 -25.07 -22.63 9.64
C GLU A 566 -25.87 -21.45 9.07
N ASP A 567 -26.82 -21.74 8.17
CA ASP A 567 -27.75 -20.76 7.63
C ASP A 567 -28.91 -20.55 8.58
N LEU A 568 -29.11 -19.32 9.03
CA LEU A 568 -30.15 -18.95 9.99
C LEU A 568 -31.37 -18.29 9.31
N GLY A 569 -31.37 -18.22 7.98
CA GLY A 569 -32.40 -17.59 7.18
C GLY A 569 -32.23 -16.09 7.02
N GLY A 570 -32.86 -15.52 5.96
CA GLY A 570 -32.78 -14.07 5.70
C GLY A 570 -31.37 -13.53 5.44
N GLY A 571 -30.40 -14.38 5.15
CA GLY A 571 -29.00 -14.02 4.99
C GLY A 571 -28.17 -14.09 6.28
N ALA A 572 -28.80 -14.33 7.44
CA ALA A 572 -28.08 -14.47 8.71
C ALA A 572 -27.26 -15.78 8.75
N LEU A 573 -26.08 -15.71 9.35
CA LEU A 573 -25.12 -16.82 9.41
C LEU A 573 -24.61 -17.03 10.83
N ALA A 574 -24.42 -18.31 11.21
CA ALA A 574 -23.52 -18.68 12.30
C ALA A 574 -22.25 -19.32 11.72
N VAL A 575 -21.09 -18.83 12.15
CA VAL A 575 -19.77 -19.31 11.74
C VAL A 575 -19.08 -19.90 12.96
N HIS A 576 -18.85 -21.21 12.96
CA HIS A 576 -18.10 -21.89 13.99
C HIS A 576 -16.62 -21.90 13.65
N TYR A 577 -15.79 -21.51 14.59
CA TYR A 577 -14.33 -21.59 14.53
C TYR A 577 -13.87 -22.68 15.50
N GLY A 578 -13.63 -23.88 14.97
CA GLY A 578 -13.42 -25.07 15.78
C GLY A 578 -14.64 -25.40 16.66
N ASP A 579 -14.35 -25.92 17.85
CA ASP A 579 -15.38 -26.25 18.84
C ASP A 579 -15.51 -25.17 19.95
N GLY A 580 -14.70 -24.08 19.86
CA GLY A 580 -14.57 -23.10 20.95
C GLY A 580 -15.18 -21.73 20.71
N LEU A 581 -15.38 -21.31 19.45
CA LEU A 581 -15.88 -19.98 19.12
C LEU A 581 -17.00 -20.03 18.09
N ILE A 582 -17.96 -19.13 18.25
CA ILE A 582 -19.03 -18.93 17.28
C ILE A 582 -19.24 -17.43 17.02
N LEU A 583 -19.30 -17.06 15.74
CA LEU A 583 -19.69 -15.74 15.27
C LEU A 583 -21.10 -15.83 14.67
N VAL A 584 -22.07 -15.17 15.27
CA VAL A 584 -23.43 -15.04 14.72
C VAL A 584 -23.58 -13.67 14.09
N VAL A 585 -23.93 -13.63 12.81
CA VAL A 585 -24.11 -12.41 12.02
C VAL A 585 -25.57 -12.22 11.69
N ASN A 586 -26.15 -11.09 12.08
CA ASN A 586 -27.53 -10.72 11.78
C ASN A 586 -27.58 -9.44 10.91
N PRO A 587 -27.65 -9.57 9.59
CA PRO A 587 -27.80 -8.43 8.68
C PRO A 587 -29.26 -7.94 8.57
N GLY A 588 -30.21 -8.61 9.24
CA GLY A 588 -31.66 -8.31 9.15
C GLY A 588 -32.11 -7.18 10.06
N GLU A 589 -33.39 -6.79 9.89
CA GLU A 589 -34.05 -5.68 10.56
C GLU A 589 -34.65 -6.04 11.95
N THR A 590 -34.63 -7.31 12.32
CA THR A 590 -35.21 -7.81 13.56
C THR A 590 -34.19 -8.55 14.42
N VAL A 591 -34.44 -8.65 15.71
CA VAL A 591 -33.60 -9.47 16.61
C VAL A 591 -33.63 -10.92 16.15
N LEU A 592 -32.47 -11.52 16.00
CA LEU A 592 -32.28 -12.93 15.71
C LEU A 592 -31.98 -13.70 17.00
N GLU A 593 -32.79 -14.69 17.32
CA GLU A 593 -32.54 -15.60 18.44
C GLU A 593 -31.70 -16.79 17.97
N TYR A 594 -30.57 -17.05 18.66
CA TYR A 594 -29.70 -18.19 18.40
C TYR A 594 -29.37 -18.92 19.70
N ASP A 595 -29.67 -20.22 19.78
CA ASP A 595 -29.37 -21.06 20.97
C ASP A 595 -28.09 -21.87 20.72
N PRO A 596 -26.97 -21.54 21.36
CA PRO A 596 -25.73 -22.31 21.26
C PRO A 596 -25.78 -23.67 22.00
N GLY A 597 -26.82 -23.95 22.79
CA GLY A 597 -26.97 -25.18 23.58
C GLY A 597 -26.06 -25.27 24.81
N CYS A 598 -25.32 -24.22 25.14
CA CYS A 598 -24.41 -24.18 26.28
C CYS A 598 -24.28 -22.74 26.82
N SER A 599 -23.59 -22.57 27.95
CA SER A 599 -23.22 -21.23 28.42
C SER A 599 -22.14 -20.64 27.56
N THR A 600 -22.17 -19.30 27.38
CA THR A 600 -21.24 -18.59 26.50
C THR A 600 -20.62 -17.39 27.17
N ASP A 601 -19.34 -17.15 26.86
CA ASP A 601 -18.62 -15.92 27.18
C ASP A 601 -18.64 -14.99 25.96
N ILE A 602 -19.26 -13.82 26.06
CA ILE A 602 -19.44 -12.89 24.95
C ILE A 602 -18.22 -11.97 24.84
N TYR A 603 -17.54 -11.94 23.69
CA TYR A 603 -16.38 -11.10 23.40
C TYR A 603 -16.71 -9.87 22.54
N ALA A 604 -17.71 -10.00 21.66
CA ALA A 604 -18.22 -8.89 20.89
C ALA A 604 -19.74 -8.97 20.77
N ASP A 605 -20.40 -7.82 20.83
CA ASP A 605 -21.82 -7.63 20.52
C ASP A 605 -21.98 -6.42 19.61
N GLY A 606 -23.19 -6.03 19.23
CA GLY A 606 -23.43 -4.86 18.35
C GLY A 606 -22.94 -3.51 18.92
N LYS A 607 -22.41 -3.45 20.13
CA LYS A 607 -21.98 -2.21 20.79
C LYS A 607 -20.50 -2.20 21.14
N LYS A 608 -20.00 -3.30 21.70
CA LYS A 608 -18.64 -3.41 22.25
C LYS A 608 -17.94 -4.65 21.74
N ALA A 609 -16.62 -4.61 21.69
CA ALA A 609 -15.74 -5.72 21.45
C ALA A 609 -14.54 -5.65 22.41
N ASP A 610 -14.11 -6.76 22.97
CA ASP A 610 -12.94 -6.84 23.84
C ASP A 610 -12.35 -8.26 23.80
N ALA A 611 -11.04 -8.36 23.91
CA ALA A 611 -10.35 -9.63 24.04
C ALA A 611 -10.68 -10.36 25.35
N GLN A 612 -11.16 -9.68 26.38
CA GLN A 612 -11.73 -10.27 27.59
C GLN A 612 -13.25 -10.39 27.45
N PRO A 613 -13.90 -11.39 28.08
CA PRO A 613 -15.36 -11.50 28.02
C PRO A 613 -16.03 -10.23 28.54
N LEU A 614 -16.94 -9.67 27.74
CA LEU A 614 -17.80 -8.55 28.15
C LEU A 614 -18.79 -8.99 29.24
N TYR A 615 -19.34 -10.17 29.08
CA TYR A 615 -20.26 -10.82 30.02
C TYR A 615 -20.41 -12.31 29.67
N ARG A 616 -20.99 -13.06 30.61
CA ARG A 616 -21.41 -14.46 30.41
C ARG A 616 -22.93 -14.52 30.34
N THR A 617 -23.45 -15.43 29.50
CA THR A 617 -24.87 -15.69 29.41
C THR A 617 -25.15 -17.21 29.31
N GLU A 618 -26.36 -17.61 29.71
CA GLU A 618 -26.89 -18.98 29.59
C GLU A 618 -28.15 -18.93 28.70
N GLY A 619 -28.28 -19.88 27.77
CA GLY A 619 -29.39 -19.94 26.83
C GLY A 619 -29.22 -19.10 25.56
N ALA A 620 -30.34 -18.80 24.91
CA ALA A 620 -30.34 -18.16 23.60
C ALA A 620 -29.70 -16.76 23.59
N LEU A 621 -28.97 -16.49 22.50
CA LEU A 621 -28.34 -15.20 22.20
C LEU A 621 -29.28 -14.35 21.34
N GLY A 622 -29.64 -13.15 21.81
CA GLY A 622 -30.42 -12.17 21.06
C GLY A 622 -29.52 -11.26 20.24
N VAL A 623 -29.26 -11.59 18.96
CA VAL A 623 -28.43 -10.79 18.06
C VAL A 623 -29.25 -9.64 17.48
N LYS A 624 -28.85 -8.41 17.75
CA LYS A 624 -29.58 -7.22 17.29
C LYS A 624 -29.58 -7.06 15.77
N PRO A 625 -30.50 -6.27 15.21
CA PRO A 625 -30.42 -5.87 13.81
C PRO A 625 -29.06 -5.28 13.44
N HIS A 626 -28.59 -5.55 12.23
CA HIS A 626 -27.32 -5.04 11.67
C HIS A 626 -26.15 -5.18 12.62
N SER A 627 -25.98 -6.36 13.24
CA SER A 627 -24.92 -6.59 14.21
C SER A 627 -24.42 -8.02 14.25
N ILE A 628 -23.41 -8.24 15.09
CA ILE A 628 -22.83 -9.55 15.34
C ILE A 628 -22.89 -9.88 16.85
N ILE A 629 -22.76 -11.16 17.16
CA ILE A 629 -22.28 -11.65 18.47
C ILE A 629 -21.11 -12.60 18.22
N LEU A 630 -19.98 -12.37 18.91
CA LEU A 630 -18.89 -13.33 19.03
C LEU A 630 -18.93 -13.94 20.43
N ALA A 631 -19.08 -15.26 20.49
CA ALA A 631 -19.19 -16.01 21.74
C ALA A 631 -18.18 -17.14 21.83
N GLY A 632 -17.58 -17.32 23.01
CA GLY A 632 -16.85 -18.53 23.39
C GLY A 632 -17.81 -19.55 23.99
N LEU A 633 -17.75 -20.78 23.52
CA LEU A 633 -18.57 -21.92 24.00
C LEU A 633 -17.92 -22.55 25.24
N ASN A 634 -18.69 -22.77 26.31
CA ASN A 634 -18.20 -23.32 27.59
C ASN A 634 -18.79 -24.69 27.92
#